data_195b666d114530f490b852710cc5d9c4
#
_entry.id   195b666d114530f490b852710cc5d9c4
#
_cell.length_a   1.000
_cell.length_b   1.000
_cell.length_c   1.000
_cell.angle_alpha   90.00
_cell.angle_beta   90.00
_cell.angle_gamma   90.00
#
_symmetry.space_group_name_H-M   'P 1'
#
loop_
_entity.id
_entity.type
_entity.pdbx_description
1 polymer ?
#
loop_
_entity_poly.entity_id
_entity_poly.type
_entity_poly.pdbx_seq_one_letter_code
_entity_poly.pdbx_strand_id
1 'polypeptide(L)'
;KEKEEEWRNKAAQLSKGLATIYGDRSADKWFKAIMNGRNNGSKYLKIGGPIDHETLQKVKKLPLFNEGPNKGGIITEQIDTRQYPYGSLARRVIGYVKDNSRSNGNNHIGLEGAFDYTLHGKGGYEWLKQTDGRKKILNKDSLVVEPQDGMDLRTTLNIDIQDIADNALRKQIADIDNIEGGCVIVMDVKTGAIRAMVNLLRDGTTGGLGEVYNVAVGRAGEPGSVFKTATLMSL
;
A
#
# COMPACT_ATOMS: atom_id res chain seq x y z
N LYS A 1 2.57 -40.88 20.69
CA LYS A 1 1.28 -40.90 19.93
C LYS A 1 0.31 -39.84 20.49
N GLU A 2 0.06 -39.85 21.79
CA GLU A 2 -0.88 -38.97 22.48
C GLU A 2 -0.58 -37.46 22.27
N LYS A 3 0.67 -37.00 22.40
CA LYS A 3 1.09 -35.63 22.15
C LYS A 3 0.91 -35.19 20.68
N GLU A 4 1.03 -36.12 19.73
CA GLU A 4 0.85 -35.81 18.31
C GLU A 4 -0.64 -35.64 17.97
N GLU A 5 -1.49 -36.42 18.60
CA GLU A 5 -2.93 -36.32 18.44
C GLU A 5 -3.48 -35.03 19.06
N GLU A 6 -3.00 -34.66 20.24
CA GLU A 6 -3.32 -33.40 20.88
C GLU A 6 -2.91 -32.21 20.01
N TRP A 7 -1.69 -32.21 19.46
CA TRP A 7 -1.23 -31.15 18.56
C TRP A 7 -2.10 -31.06 17.30
N ARG A 8 -2.47 -32.19 16.72
CA ARG A 8 -3.32 -32.28 15.54
C ARG A 8 -4.72 -31.70 15.79
N ASN A 9 -5.28 -31.98 16.96
CA ASN A 9 -6.55 -31.40 17.39
C ASN A 9 -6.47 -29.88 17.55
N LYS A 10 -5.40 -29.38 18.16
CA LYS A 10 -5.14 -27.93 18.26
C LYS A 10 -4.96 -27.29 16.88
N ALA A 11 -4.27 -27.93 15.96
CA ALA A 11 -4.09 -27.46 14.58
C ALA A 11 -5.43 -27.42 13.81
N ALA A 12 -6.33 -28.36 14.04
CA ALA A 12 -7.66 -28.34 13.45
C ALA A 12 -8.51 -27.16 14.00
N GLN A 13 -8.43 -26.89 15.30
CA GLN A 13 -9.11 -25.75 15.93
C GLN A 13 -8.50 -24.41 15.45
N LEU A 14 -7.17 -24.32 15.36
CA LEU A 14 -6.47 -23.17 14.76
C LEU A 14 -6.96 -22.89 13.35
N SER A 15 -7.07 -23.93 12.53
CA SER A 15 -7.52 -23.81 11.13
C SER A 15 -8.95 -23.29 11.01
N LYS A 16 -9.84 -23.70 11.91
CA LYS A 16 -11.21 -23.15 11.99
C LYS A 16 -11.19 -21.66 12.38
N GLY A 17 -10.39 -21.30 13.38
CA GLY A 17 -10.25 -19.90 13.80
C GLY A 17 -9.67 -19.02 12.70
N LEU A 18 -8.64 -19.47 11.98
CA LEU A 18 -8.07 -18.75 10.84
C LEU A 18 -9.07 -18.58 9.70
N ALA A 19 -9.86 -19.62 9.39
CA ALA A 19 -10.91 -19.53 8.38
C ALA A 19 -11.99 -18.49 8.74
N THR A 20 -12.34 -18.40 10.01
CA THR A 20 -13.31 -17.40 10.50
C THR A 20 -12.75 -15.96 10.45
N ILE A 21 -11.48 -15.79 10.79
CA ILE A 21 -10.85 -14.46 10.86
C ILE A 21 -10.51 -13.92 9.47
N TYR A 22 -9.90 -14.74 8.62
CA TYR A 22 -9.44 -14.31 7.30
C TYR A 22 -10.51 -14.42 6.21
N GLY A 23 -11.41 -15.39 6.28
CA GLY A 23 -12.49 -15.61 5.31
C GLY A 23 -12.02 -15.98 3.88
N ASP A 24 -10.71 -16.07 3.64
CA ASP A 24 -10.12 -16.29 2.32
C ASP A 24 -10.02 -17.77 1.94
N ARG A 25 -10.01 -18.66 2.95
CA ARG A 25 -9.84 -20.10 2.78
C ARG A 25 -10.71 -20.88 3.75
N SER A 26 -11.13 -22.07 3.33
CA SER A 26 -11.84 -23.01 4.23
C SER A 26 -10.89 -23.55 5.31
N ALA A 27 -11.48 -23.99 6.44
CA ALA A 27 -10.73 -24.61 7.53
C ALA A 27 -9.90 -25.82 7.06
N ASP A 28 -10.42 -26.62 6.12
CA ASP A 28 -9.71 -27.76 5.57
C ASP A 28 -8.48 -27.37 4.75
N LYS A 29 -8.56 -26.28 3.99
CA LYS A 29 -7.41 -25.76 3.24
C LYS A 29 -6.33 -25.25 4.17
N TRP A 30 -6.71 -24.55 5.25
CA TRP A 30 -5.79 -24.10 6.28
C TRP A 30 -5.13 -25.29 7.00
N PHE A 31 -5.92 -26.28 7.38
CA PHE A 31 -5.41 -27.49 8.04
C PHE A 31 -4.41 -28.25 7.16
N LYS A 32 -4.74 -28.45 5.87
CA LYS A 32 -3.81 -29.09 4.91
C LYS A 32 -2.51 -28.31 4.77
N ALA A 33 -2.57 -26.97 4.70
CA ALA A 33 -1.37 -26.13 4.60
C ALA A 33 -0.46 -26.27 5.84
N ILE A 34 -1.05 -26.26 7.04
CA ILE A 34 -0.32 -26.41 8.31
C ILE A 34 0.30 -27.81 8.39
N MET A 35 -0.46 -28.85 8.06
CA MET A 35 0.03 -30.24 8.08
C MET A 35 1.16 -30.45 7.06
N ASN A 36 1.01 -29.95 5.85
CA ASN A 36 2.05 -30.03 4.83
C ASN A 36 3.33 -29.31 5.26
N GLY A 37 3.20 -28.10 5.83
CA GLY A 37 4.35 -27.37 6.37
C GLY A 37 5.10 -28.18 7.42
N ARG A 38 4.37 -28.80 8.36
CA ARG A 38 4.95 -29.66 9.39
C ARG A 38 5.62 -30.91 8.82
N ASN A 39 4.93 -31.63 7.93
CA ASN A 39 5.42 -32.88 7.35
C ASN A 39 6.69 -32.65 6.49
N ASN A 40 6.77 -31.49 5.82
CA ASN A 40 7.94 -31.10 5.03
C ASN A 40 9.06 -30.49 5.87
N GLY A 41 8.92 -30.40 7.19
CA GLY A 41 9.91 -29.79 8.07
C GLY A 41 10.14 -28.31 7.83
N SER A 42 9.13 -27.62 7.29
CA SER A 42 9.22 -26.18 7.01
C SER A 42 9.44 -25.39 8.30
N LYS A 43 10.54 -24.66 8.39
CA LYS A 43 10.85 -23.80 9.54
C LYS A 43 10.00 -22.54 9.59
N TYR A 44 9.41 -22.15 8.47
CA TYR A 44 8.59 -20.95 8.31
C TYR A 44 7.42 -21.24 7.37
N LEU A 45 6.21 -20.93 7.82
CA LEU A 45 4.98 -21.01 7.03
C LEU A 45 4.28 -19.66 7.09
N LYS A 46 4.16 -18.98 5.94
CA LYS A 46 3.41 -17.73 5.86
C LYS A 46 1.92 -17.98 6.00
N ILE A 47 1.30 -17.39 7.00
CA ILE A 47 -0.13 -17.48 7.30
C ILE A 47 -0.78 -16.14 7.05
N GLY A 48 -1.73 -16.10 6.12
CA GLY A 48 -2.53 -14.92 5.81
C GLY A 48 -1.78 -13.76 5.16
N GLY A 49 -2.48 -12.65 5.00
CA GLY A 49 -1.98 -11.36 4.57
C GLY A 49 -1.80 -10.38 5.73
N PRO A 50 -1.53 -9.10 5.45
CA PRO A 50 -1.49 -8.05 6.45
C PRO A 50 -2.82 -7.96 7.21
N ILE A 51 -2.74 -7.81 8.52
CA ILE A 51 -3.90 -7.65 9.41
C ILE A 51 -3.65 -6.48 10.37
N ASP A 52 -4.69 -5.87 10.85
CA ASP A 52 -4.62 -4.83 11.86
C ASP A 52 -4.30 -5.39 13.25
N HIS A 53 -4.01 -4.48 14.19
CA HIS A 53 -3.64 -4.86 15.55
C HIS A 53 -4.76 -5.63 16.27
N GLU A 54 -6.02 -5.24 16.07
CA GLU A 54 -7.16 -5.88 16.74
C GLU A 54 -7.32 -7.34 16.26
N THR A 55 -7.25 -7.54 14.96
CA THR A 55 -7.28 -8.87 14.35
C THR A 55 -6.09 -9.72 14.78
N LEU A 56 -4.89 -9.13 14.88
CA LEU A 56 -3.71 -9.82 15.40
C LEU A 56 -3.92 -10.32 16.82
N GLN A 57 -4.57 -9.53 17.69
CA GLN A 57 -4.87 -9.98 19.04
C GLN A 57 -5.85 -11.16 19.06
N LYS A 58 -6.81 -11.20 18.12
CA LYS A 58 -7.72 -12.36 17.94
C LYS A 58 -6.95 -13.59 17.48
N VAL A 59 -6.03 -13.43 16.51
CA VAL A 59 -5.18 -14.53 16.01
C VAL A 59 -4.27 -15.10 17.10
N LYS A 60 -3.65 -14.23 17.91
CA LYS A 60 -2.78 -14.67 19.02
C LYS A 60 -3.50 -15.48 20.10
N LYS A 61 -4.82 -15.37 20.22
CA LYS A 61 -5.63 -16.15 21.17
C LYS A 61 -6.00 -17.54 20.66
N LEU A 62 -5.76 -17.85 19.39
CA LEU A 62 -6.09 -19.14 18.82
C LEU A 62 -5.20 -20.27 19.40
N PRO A 63 -5.71 -21.50 19.46
CA PRO A 63 -4.92 -22.66 19.89
C PRO A 63 -3.60 -22.77 19.13
N LEU A 64 -2.56 -23.25 19.78
CA LEU A 64 -1.15 -23.22 19.43
C LEU A 64 -0.54 -21.83 19.52
N PHE A 65 -1.13 -20.78 18.93
CA PHE A 65 -0.57 -19.44 18.95
C PHE A 65 -0.61 -18.79 20.35
N ASN A 66 -1.58 -19.16 21.18
CA ASN A 66 -1.68 -18.73 22.58
C ASN A 66 -0.61 -19.33 23.50
N GLU A 67 0.15 -20.31 23.03
CA GLU A 67 1.26 -20.93 23.80
C GLU A 67 2.55 -20.07 23.77
N GLY A 68 2.49 -18.91 23.10
CA GLY A 68 3.59 -17.95 23.01
C GLY A 68 4.60 -18.26 21.90
N PRO A 69 5.57 -17.36 21.70
CA PRO A 69 6.47 -17.42 20.54
C PRO A 69 7.40 -18.64 20.54
N ASN A 70 7.73 -19.17 21.72
CA ASN A 70 8.67 -20.30 21.85
C ASN A 70 8.00 -21.68 21.66
N LYS A 71 6.72 -21.80 21.97
CA LYS A 71 5.97 -23.06 21.87
C LYS A 71 4.95 -23.02 20.74
N GLY A 72 4.22 -21.90 20.59
CA GLY A 72 3.19 -21.72 19.58
C GLY A 72 3.73 -21.36 18.20
N GLY A 73 4.99 -20.91 18.11
CA GLY A 73 5.67 -20.69 16.83
C GLY A 73 5.13 -19.54 15.99
N ILE A 74 4.30 -18.64 16.55
CA ILE A 74 3.84 -17.47 15.81
C ILE A 74 4.93 -16.41 15.77
N ILE A 75 5.25 -15.95 14.56
CA ILE A 75 6.15 -14.82 14.30
C ILE A 75 5.31 -13.74 13.65
N THR A 76 5.36 -12.53 14.20
CA THR A 76 4.65 -11.37 13.66
C THR A 76 5.68 -10.36 13.18
N GLU A 77 5.51 -9.87 11.96
CA GLU A 77 6.31 -8.81 11.39
C GLU A 77 5.42 -7.57 11.25
N GLN A 78 5.88 -6.45 11.78
CA GLN A 78 5.22 -5.16 11.55
C GLN A 78 5.57 -4.69 10.15
N ILE A 79 4.54 -4.29 9.41
CA ILE A 79 4.69 -3.67 8.09
C ILE A 79 3.92 -2.35 8.09
N ASP A 80 4.55 -1.33 7.58
CA ASP A 80 3.90 -0.06 7.36
C ASP A 80 3.06 -0.13 6.09
N THR A 81 1.78 0.20 6.22
CA THR A 81 0.82 0.19 5.12
C THR A 81 0.35 1.59 4.82
N ARG A 82 0.36 1.93 3.55
CA ARG A 82 -0.16 3.20 3.08
C ARG A 82 -1.69 3.20 3.12
N GLN A 83 -2.25 4.25 3.71
CA GLN A 83 -3.69 4.47 3.73
C GLN A 83 -4.07 5.51 2.67
N TYR A 84 -5.19 5.30 2.00
CA TYR A 84 -5.78 6.20 1.02
C TYR A 84 -7.19 6.58 1.48
N PRO A 85 -7.34 7.61 2.31
CA PRO A 85 -8.64 7.98 2.89
C PRO A 85 -9.70 8.28 1.84
N TYR A 86 -9.29 8.79 0.68
CA TYR A 86 -10.16 9.14 -0.45
C TYR A 86 -10.09 8.14 -1.61
N GLY A 87 -9.64 6.92 -1.34
CA GLY A 87 -9.60 5.83 -2.32
C GLY A 87 -8.71 6.14 -3.53
N SER A 88 -9.31 6.20 -4.72
CA SER A 88 -8.60 6.40 -5.97
C SER A 88 -8.46 7.87 -6.38
N LEU A 89 -9.09 8.82 -5.67
CA LEU A 89 -9.05 10.24 -6.03
C LEU A 89 -7.64 10.81 -5.96
N ALA A 90 -7.24 11.54 -6.99
CA ALA A 90 -5.93 12.16 -7.16
C ALA A 90 -4.74 11.19 -6.99
N ARG A 91 -4.99 9.89 -7.09
CA ARG A 91 -3.98 8.86 -6.81
C ARG A 91 -2.72 9.01 -7.64
N ARG A 92 -2.86 9.42 -8.91
CA ARG A 92 -1.71 9.59 -9.81
C ARG A 92 -0.97 10.90 -9.58
N VAL A 93 -1.68 11.93 -9.11
CA VAL A 93 -1.11 13.23 -8.74
C VAL A 93 -0.35 13.11 -7.43
N ILE A 94 -0.96 12.51 -6.41
CA ILE A 94 -0.31 12.20 -5.14
C ILE A 94 0.86 11.25 -5.39
N GLY A 95 0.62 10.19 -6.13
CA GLY A 95 1.66 9.24 -6.51
C GLY A 95 2.02 8.24 -5.42
N TYR A 96 3.22 7.70 -5.54
CA TYR A 96 3.79 6.75 -4.59
C TYR A 96 5.29 6.58 -4.84
N VAL A 97 5.99 6.14 -3.82
CA VAL A 97 7.37 5.64 -3.91
C VAL A 97 7.32 4.13 -3.72
N LYS A 98 7.88 3.36 -4.66
CA LYS A 98 8.11 1.93 -4.48
C LYS A 98 9.51 1.71 -3.97
N ASP A 99 9.63 1.11 -2.81
CA ASP A 99 10.90 0.60 -2.31
C ASP A 99 11.25 -0.68 -3.09
N ASN A 100 12.02 -0.53 -4.15
CA ASN A 100 12.48 -1.63 -4.98
C ASN A 100 13.99 -1.56 -5.14
N SER A 101 14.70 -2.16 -4.22
CA SER A 101 16.12 -2.48 -4.37
C SER A 101 16.46 -3.37 -5.60
N ARG A 102 15.45 -3.80 -6.38
CA ARG A 102 15.56 -4.75 -7.49
C ARG A 102 15.06 -4.27 -8.84
N SER A 103 14.56 -3.04 -8.97
CA SER A 103 14.01 -2.54 -10.24
C SER A 103 14.75 -1.28 -10.69
N ASN A 104 15.33 -1.33 -11.88
CA ASN A 104 15.96 -0.19 -12.55
C ASN A 104 14.94 0.85 -13.07
N GLY A 105 13.69 0.83 -12.60
CA GLY A 105 12.63 1.74 -13.00
C GLY A 105 12.50 2.94 -12.09
N ASN A 106 11.95 4.03 -12.65
CA ASN A 106 11.67 5.26 -11.93
C ASN A 106 10.52 4.98 -10.94
N ASN A 107 10.84 4.74 -9.68
CA ASN A 107 9.90 4.34 -8.64
C ASN A 107 9.27 5.53 -7.91
N HIS A 108 9.63 6.75 -8.31
CA HIS A 108 9.19 8.01 -7.75
C HIS A 108 8.11 8.62 -8.64
N ILE A 109 6.86 8.59 -8.20
CA ILE A 109 5.72 9.02 -8.98
C ILE A 109 4.93 10.07 -8.20
N GLY A 110 4.50 11.13 -8.93
CA GLY A 110 3.65 12.18 -8.39
C GLY A 110 4.35 13.04 -7.33
N LEU A 111 3.55 13.68 -6.49
CA LEU A 111 4.05 14.56 -5.42
C LEU A 111 4.90 13.79 -4.41
N GLU A 112 4.50 12.58 -4.06
CA GLU A 112 5.29 11.77 -3.14
C GLU A 112 6.65 11.40 -3.71
N GLY A 113 6.73 11.10 -5.00
CA GLY A 113 8.01 10.86 -5.65
C GLY A 113 8.87 12.11 -5.73
N ALA A 114 8.28 13.27 -6.05
CA ALA A 114 8.99 14.53 -6.16
C ALA A 114 9.53 15.05 -4.82
N PHE A 115 8.81 14.80 -3.72
CA PHE A 115 9.13 15.27 -2.38
C PHE A 115 9.59 14.15 -1.43
N ASP A 116 9.99 13.00 -1.97
CA ASP A 116 10.40 11.85 -1.17
C ASP A 116 11.48 12.20 -0.15
N TYR A 117 12.46 13.02 -0.50
CA TYR A 117 13.52 13.46 0.42
C TYR A 117 12.99 14.20 1.67
N THR A 118 11.79 14.79 1.58
CA THR A 118 11.15 15.52 2.69
C THR A 118 10.19 14.60 3.46
N LEU A 119 9.45 13.77 2.73
CA LEU A 119 8.43 12.88 3.26
C LEU A 119 9.02 11.61 3.88
N HIS A 120 10.18 11.18 3.36
CA HIS A 120 10.87 9.99 3.86
C HIS A 120 11.62 10.34 5.14
N GLY A 121 11.22 9.75 6.27
CA GLY A 121 11.94 9.91 7.51
C GLY A 121 13.35 9.31 7.47
N LYS A 122 14.06 9.38 8.56
CA LYS A 122 15.36 8.71 8.72
C LYS A 122 15.19 7.49 9.59
N GLY A 123 15.56 6.33 9.07
CA GLY A 123 15.55 5.09 9.84
C GLY A 123 16.50 5.17 11.04
N GLY A 124 16.04 4.70 12.19
CA GLY A 124 16.90 4.49 13.32
C GLY A 124 17.73 3.21 13.17
N TYR A 125 18.76 3.08 13.96
CA TYR A 125 19.54 1.84 14.04
C TYR A 125 20.01 1.57 15.46
N GLU A 126 20.12 0.29 15.75
CA GLU A 126 20.54 -0.23 17.04
C GLU A 126 21.64 -1.27 16.81
N TRP A 127 22.70 -1.20 17.60
CA TRP A 127 23.77 -2.17 17.53
C TRP A 127 23.41 -3.43 18.33
N LEU A 128 23.42 -4.57 17.66
CA LEU A 128 23.15 -5.87 18.28
C LEU A 128 24.41 -6.73 18.28
N LYS A 129 24.79 -7.25 19.46
CA LYS A 129 25.87 -8.24 19.57
C LYS A 129 25.32 -9.63 19.29
N GLN A 130 25.93 -10.34 18.38
CA GLN A 130 25.64 -11.75 18.16
C GLN A 130 26.46 -12.60 19.13
N THR A 131 25.80 -13.36 20.00
CA THR A 131 26.45 -14.30 20.92
C THR A 131 25.74 -15.65 20.73
N ASP A 132 26.49 -16.71 20.43
CA ASP A 132 26.00 -18.09 20.26
C ASP A 132 24.79 -18.23 19.34
N GLY A 133 24.81 -17.51 18.20
CA GLY A 133 23.72 -17.52 17.23
C GLY A 133 22.50 -16.69 17.61
N ARG A 134 22.49 -16.02 18.75
CA ARG A 134 21.40 -15.12 19.19
C ARG A 134 21.83 -13.66 19.12
N LYS A 135 20.93 -12.80 18.63
CA LYS A 135 21.12 -11.34 18.64
C LYS A 135 20.78 -10.83 20.04
N LYS A 136 21.68 -10.08 20.65
CA LYS A 136 21.45 -9.37 21.92
C LYS A 136 21.73 -7.89 21.72
N ILE A 137 20.90 -7.04 22.34
CA ILE A 137 21.14 -5.60 22.45
C ILE A 137 22.43 -5.40 23.24
N LEU A 138 23.35 -4.63 22.68
CA LEU A 138 24.54 -4.23 23.39
C LEU A 138 24.15 -3.17 24.42
N ASN A 139 24.41 -3.45 25.67
CA ASN A 139 24.30 -2.60 26.84
C ASN A 139 23.68 -1.20 26.68
N LYS A 140 23.06 -0.67 27.73
CA LYS A 140 22.32 0.62 27.75
C LYS A 140 23.11 1.85 27.24
N ASP A 141 24.42 1.73 27.05
CA ASP A 141 25.29 2.80 26.54
C ASP A 141 25.68 2.62 25.06
N SER A 142 25.15 1.63 24.38
CA SER A 142 25.37 1.49 22.93
C SER A 142 24.57 2.54 22.17
N LEU A 143 25.21 3.13 21.16
CA LEU A 143 24.64 4.12 20.26
C LEU A 143 23.33 3.60 19.64
N VAL A 144 22.21 3.97 20.23
CA VAL A 144 20.90 3.84 19.66
C VAL A 144 20.60 5.16 18.95
N VAL A 145 20.31 5.09 17.65
CA VAL A 145 19.83 6.24 16.90
C VAL A 145 18.35 6.04 16.69
N GLU A 146 17.55 6.89 17.32
CA GLU A 146 16.10 6.88 17.19
C GLU A 146 15.70 7.24 15.75
N PRO A 147 14.64 6.60 15.20
CA PRO A 147 14.09 6.98 13.93
C PRO A 147 13.52 8.41 13.99
N GLN A 148 13.64 9.13 12.89
CA GLN A 148 13.04 10.44 12.70
C GLN A 148 11.95 10.37 11.66
N ASP A 149 10.74 10.82 12.01
CA ASP A 149 9.62 10.88 11.09
C ASP A 149 9.89 11.87 9.96
N GLY A 150 9.33 11.62 8.78
CA GLY A 150 9.32 12.57 7.68
C GLY A 150 8.43 13.77 7.98
N MET A 151 8.52 14.79 7.12
CA MET A 151 7.68 15.97 7.22
C MET A 151 6.37 15.76 6.45
N ASP A 152 5.35 16.52 6.78
CA ASP A 152 4.09 16.58 6.04
C ASP A 152 4.20 17.47 4.81
N LEU A 153 3.51 17.11 3.74
CA LEU A 153 3.36 17.94 2.55
C LEU A 153 1.93 18.46 2.45
N ARG A 154 1.77 19.77 2.61
CA ARG A 154 0.49 20.45 2.41
C ARG A 154 0.34 20.88 0.95
N THR A 155 -0.68 20.37 0.27
CA THR A 155 -0.98 20.69 -1.13
C THR A 155 -2.10 21.72 -1.25
N THR A 156 -2.28 22.29 -2.45
CA THR A 156 -3.39 23.18 -2.80
C THR A 156 -4.63 22.42 -3.32
N LEU A 157 -4.54 21.11 -3.47
CA LEU A 157 -5.66 20.28 -3.90
C LEU A 157 -6.81 20.37 -2.90
N ASN A 158 -8.02 20.51 -3.45
CA ASN A 158 -9.26 20.48 -2.68
C ASN A 158 -10.02 19.20 -3.04
N ILE A 159 -10.30 18.36 -2.05
CA ILE A 159 -10.89 17.04 -2.28
C ILE A 159 -12.30 17.11 -2.84
N ASP A 160 -13.09 18.09 -2.43
CA ASP A 160 -14.46 18.25 -2.91
C ASP A 160 -14.47 18.64 -4.40
N ILE A 161 -13.57 19.58 -4.80
CA ILE A 161 -13.42 19.97 -6.20
C ILE A 161 -12.86 18.79 -7.02
N GLN A 162 -11.93 18.03 -6.47
CA GLN A 162 -11.36 16.83 -7.10
C GLN A 162 -12.45 15.79 -7.37
N ASP A 163 -13.32 15.51 -6.39
CA ASP A 163 -14.43 14.55 -6.52
C ASP A 163 -15.45 14.99 -7.57
N ILE A 164 -15.85 16.26 -7.55
CA ILE A 164 -16.76 16.82 -8.55
C ILE A 164 -16.17 16.70 -9.96
N ALA A 165 -14.89 17.03 -10.11
CA ALA A 165 -14.20 16.96 -11.40
C ALA A 165 -14.04 15.50 -11.89
N ASP A 166 -13.71 14.57 -11.00
CA ASP A 166 -13.60 13.15 -11.31
C ASP A 166 -14.95 12.58 -11.79
N ASN A 167 -16.03 12.84 -11.05
CA ASN A 167 -17.37 12.38 -11.41
C ASN A 167 -17.85 12.99 -12.72
N ALA A 168 -17.60 14.28 -12.98
CA ALA A 168 -17.95 14.93 -14.23
C ALA A 168 -17.21 14.31 -15.42
N LEU A 169 -15.90 14.06 -15.27
CA LEU A 169 -15.09 13.45 -16.33
C LEU A 169 -15.52 11.99 -16.60
N ARG A 170 -15.78 11.21 -15.56
CA ARG A 170 -16.29 9.83 -15.71
C ARG A 170 -17.59 9.78 -16.47
N LYS A 171 -18.53 10.65 -16.12
CA LYS A 171 -19.81 10.75 -16.81
C LYS A 171 -19.61 11.08 -18.28
N GLN A 172 -18.80 12.10 -18.58
CA GLN A 172 -18.54 12.51 -19.96
C GLN A 172 -17.88 11.42 -20.81
N ILE A 173 -16.95 10.64 -20.24
CA ILE A 173 -16.30 9.53 -20.93
C ILE A 173 -17.27 8.35 -21.12
N ALA A 174 -18.19 8.13 -20.16
CA ALA A 174 -19.18 7.05 -20.27
C ALA A 174 -20.21 7.31 -21.38
N ASP A 175 -20.54 8.59 -21.60
CA ASP A 175 -21.54 9.00 -22.59
C ASP A 175 -21.00 8.99 -24.05
N ILE A 176 -19.70 8.79 -24.24
CA ILE A 176 -19.07 8.84 -25.56
C ILE A 176 -18.32 7.54 -25.85
N ASP A 177 -18.67 6.87 -26.91
CA ASP A 177 -18.00 5.65 -27.36
C ASP A 177 -16.57 5.93 -27.86
N ASN A 178 -15.67 4.97 -27.68
CA ASN A 178 -14.30 4.99 -28.19
C ASN A 178 -13.37 6.08 -27.64
N ILE A 179 -13.71 6.69 -26.50
CA ILE A 179 -12.77 7.57 -25.79
C ILE A 179 -11.83 6.73 -24.92
N GLU A 180 -10.53 6.91 -25.15
CA GLU A 180 -9.46 6.28 -24.33
C GLU A 180 -9.41 6.83 -22.91
N GLY A 181 -9.72 8.13 -22.76
CA GLY A 181 -9.69 8.81 -21.47
C GLY A 181 -9.62 10.33 -21.60
N GLY A 182 -9.29 11.01 -20.52
CA GLY A 182 -9.15 12.45 -20.50
C GLY A 182 -8.54 12.97 -19.20
N CYS A 183 -8.35 14.28 -19.13
CA CYS A 183 -7.93 14.96 -17.91
C CYS A 183 -8.73 16.24 -17.68
N VAL A 184 -8.83 16.63 -16.40
CA VAL A 184 -9.41 17.91 -15.97
C VAL A 184 -8.43 18.58 -15.01
N ILE A 185 -8.12 19.85 -15.25
CA ILE A 185 -7.33 20.69 -14.34
C ILE A 185 -8.20 21.86 -13.92
N VAL A 186 -8.34 22.08 -12.62
CA VAL A 186 -9.01 23.25 -12.04
C VAL A 186 -7.95 24.10 -11.34
N MET A 187 -7.80 25.33 -11.81
CA MET A 187 -6.80 26.27 -11.31
C MET A 187 -7.47 27.54 -10.82
N ASP A 188 -7.04 28.02 -9.67
CA ASP A 188 -7.40 29.34 -9.17
C ASP A 188 -6.68 30.43 -9.98
N VAL A 189 -7.44 31.28 -10.68
CA VAL A 189 -6.92 32.27 -11.62
C VAL A 189 -6.03 33.32 -10.91
N LYS A 190 -6.34 33.69 -9.67
CA LYS A 190 -5.60 34.70 -8.94
C LYS A 190 -4.28 34.24 -8.38
N THR A 191 -4.24 32.97 -7.94
CA THR A 191 -3.07 32.43 -7.21
C THR A 191 -2.26 31.44 -8.04
N GLY A 192 -2.82 30.94 -9.14
CA GLY A 192 -2.24 29.83 -9.92
C GLY A 192 -2.31 28.47 -9.20
N ALA A 193 -2.99 28.39 -8.07
CA ALA A 193 -3.06 27.16 -7.28
C ALA A 193 -3.92 26.12 -7.98
N ILE A 194 -3.38 24.91 -8.19
CA ILE A 194 -4.12 23.77 -8.70
C ILE A 194 -5.05 23.25 -7.59
N ARG A 195 -6.36 23.34 -7.82
CA ARG A 195 -7.41 22.89 -6.90
C ARG A 195 -7.85 21.46 -7.16
N ALA A 196 -7.81 21.02 -8.42
CA ALA A 196 -8.04 19.65 -8.82
C ALA A 196 -7.20 19.29 -10.04
N MET A 197 -6.79 18.04 -10.13
CA MET A 197 -6.14 17.47 -11.30
C MET A 197 -6.58 16.01 -11.41
N VAL A 198 -7.49 15.73 -12.34
CA VAL A 198 -8.07 14.42 -12.61
C VAL A 198 -7.46 13.85 -13.87
N ASN A 199 -7.07 12.59 -13.84
CA ASN A 199 -6.50 11.87 -14.97
C ASN A 199 -7.16 10.50 -15.07
N LEU A 200 -8.02 10.30 -16.05
CA LEU A 200 -8.71 9.04 -16.26
C LEU A 200 -8.34 8.44 -17.62
N LEU A 201 -7.88 7.20 -17.58
CA LEU A 201 -7.64 6.40 -18.78
C LEU A 201 -8.35 5.05 -18.63
N ARG A 202 -8.75 4.45 -19.75
CA ARG A 202 -9.20 3.07 -19.77
C ARG A 202 -8.00 2.15 -19.54
N ASP A 203 -8.14 1.27 -18.57
CA ASP A 203 -7.17 0.20 -18.34
C ASP A 203 -7.30 -0.82 -19.47
N GLY A 204 -6.21 -1.06 -20.19
CA GLY A 204 -6.17 -1.99 -21.33
C GLY A 204 -6.48 -3.44 -20.97
N THR A 205 -6.39 -3.81 -19.67
CA THR A 205 -6.64 -5.17 -19.18
C THR A 205 -8.07 -5.34 -18.71
N THR A 206 -8.58 -4.37 -17.94
CA THR A 206 -9.91 -4.45 -17.31
C THR A 206 -10.99 -3.69 -18.06
N GLY A 207 -10.61 -2.77 -18.95
CA GLY A 207 -11.52 -1.83 -19.63
C GLY A 207 -12.11 -0.75 -18.71
N GLY A 208 -11.82 -0.80 -17.41
CA GLY A 208 -12.29 0.18 -16.43
C GLY A 208 -11.54 1.51 -16.51
N LEU A 209 -12.21 2.60 -16.08
CA LEU A 209 -11.58 3.92 -15.97
C LEU A 209 -10.82 4.06 -14.66
N GLY A 210 -9.56 4.45 -14.74
CA GLY A 210 -8.71 4.65 -13.57
C GLY A 210 -7.61 5.68 -13.77
N GLU A 211 -7.03 6.14 -12.69
CA GLU A 211 -5.86 7.03 -12.69
C GLU A 211 -4.55 6.22 -12.88
N VAL A 212 -4.33 5.71 -14.11
CA VAL A 212 -3.16 4.88 -14.46
C VAL A 212 -1.95 5.71 -14.88
N TYR A 213 -2.17 6.89 -15.45
CA TYR A 213 -1.12 7.78 -15.95
C TYR A 213 -1.52 9.24 -15.76
N ASN A 214 -0.55 10.12 -15.47
CA ASN A 214 -0.82 11.55 -15.40
C ASN A 214 -0.82 12.17 -16.82
N VAL A 215 -1.98 12.13 -17.45
CA VAL A 215 -2.18 12.63 -18.81
C VAL A 215 -1.94 14.13 -18.90
N ALA A 216 -2.33 14.86 -17.86
CA ALA A 216 -2.27 16.31 -17.83
C ALA A 216 -0.84 16.88 -17.98
N VAL A 217 0.16 16.15 -17.51
CA VAL A 217 1.57 16.58 -17.57
C VAL A 217 2.47 15.65 -18.37
N GLY A 218 2.04 14.44 -18.63
CA GLY A 218 2.91 13.41 -19.25
C GLY A 218 2.58 13.10 -20.71
N ARG A 219 1.42 13.55 -21.24
CA ARG A 219 1.03 13.30 -22.62
C ARG A 219 1.13 14.57 -23.45
N ALA A 220 1.83 14.50 -24.58
CA ALA A 220 1.85 15.55 -25.58
C ALA A 220 0.83 15.24 -26.69
N GLY A 221 0.17 16.26 -27.20
CA GLY A 221 -0.79 16.16 -28.29
C GLY A 221 -0.96 17.49 -29.03
N GLU A 222 -1.67 17.44 -30.14
CA GLU A 222 -1.99 18.67 -30.89
C GLU A 222 -3.03 19.49 -30.10
N PRO A 223 -2.71 20.76 -29.73
CA PRO A 223 -3.59 21.56 -28.89
C PRO A 223 -4.85 22.04 -29.60
N GLY A 224 -4.87 22.01 -30.92
CA GLY A 224 -5.97 22.51 -31.74
C GLY A 224 -6.33 23.95 -31.40
N SER A 225 -7.64 24.27 -31.30
CA SER A 225 -8.14 25.60 -31.00
C SER A 225 -7.75 26.17 -29.62
N VAL A 226 -7.29 25.33 -28.70
CA VAL A 226 -6.78 25.79 -27.39
C VAL A 226 -5.55 26.67 -27.59
N PHE A 227 -4.77 26.48 -28.66
CA PHE A 227 -3.63 27.32 -29.00
C PHE A 227 -3.99 28.79 -29.31
N LYS A 228 -5.26 29.07 -29.63
CA LYS A 228 -5.73 30.47 -29.80
C LYS A 228 -5.53 31.33 -28.57
N THR A 229 -5.51 30.73 -27.39
CA THR A 229 -5.21 31.44 -26.14
C THR A 229 -3.78 32.02 -26.18
N ALA A 230 -2.79 31.24 -26.64
CA ALA A 230 -1.43 31.74 -26.83
C ALA A 230 -1.35 32.85 -27.87
N THR A 231 -2.09 32.72 -28.97
CA THR A 231 -2.19 33.78 -29.99
C THR A 231 -2.75 35.07 -29.41
N LEU A 232 -3.82 35.00 -28.60
CA LEU A 232 -4.42 36.16 -27.95
C LEU A 232 -3.46 36.83 -26.97
N MET A 233 -2.64 36.05 -26.27
CA MET A 233 -1.63 36.58 -25.32
C MET A 233 -0.45 37.27 -26.02
N SER A 234 -0.23 37.03 -27.29
CA SER A 234 0.86 37.60 -28.10
C SER A 234 0.47 38.88 -28.84
N LEU A 235 -0.81 39.25 -28.82
CA LEU A 235 -1.35 40.51 -29.39
C LEU A 235 -1.32 41.63 -28.38
#